data_16ff87abd8a90dfc500b66dab6306326
#
_entry.id   16ff87abd8a90dfc500b66dab6306326
#
_cell.length_a   1.000
_cell.length_b   1.000
_cell.length_c   1.000
_cell.angle_alpha   90.00
_cell.angle_beta   90.00
_cell.angle_gamma   90.00
#
_symmetry.space_group_name_H-M   'P 1'
#
loop_
_entity.id
_entity.type
_entity.pdbx_description
1 polymer ?
#
loop_
_entity_poly.entity_id
_entity_poly.type
_entity_poly.pdbx_seq_one_letter_code
_entity_poly.pdbx_strand_id
1 'polypeptide(L)'
;STFNSTNGKFVSKICILNFDSANPISSVDVEGGPVITLNSFHRAGFIAATENKLYFINWSGKNNTEYKNDYTLSRLSAGTGGTVAVFNRENDRADNRIVLFGTNGQLKKEFEFKGTVGDIAVSGGHIYCISDTEVFLYGSDGKLLRKAECGFGGVKIAPLGRTHAAVITDNRIDKIKFE
;
A
#
# COMPACT_ATOMS: atom_id res chain seq x y z
N SER A 1 -15.10 -9.31 -9.33
CA SER A 1 -15.69 -9.41 -7.99
C SER A 1 -17.20 -9.34 -8.07
N THR A 2 -17.89 -10.21 -7.37
CA THR A 2 -19.34 -10.17 -7.21
C THR A 2 -19.67 -9.67 -5.80
N PHE A 3 -20.70 -8.85 -5.67
CA PHE A 3 -21.17 -8.35 -4.38
C PHE A 3 -22.38 -9.19 -3.92
N ASN A 4 -22.32 -9.68 -2.71
CA ASN A 4 -23.47 -10.27 -2.04
C ASN A 4 -23.68 -9.57 -0.71
N SER A 5 -24.92 -9.23 -0.39
CA SER A 5 -25.29 -8.79 0.94
C SER A 5 -25.94 -9.96 1.68
N THR A 6 -25.27 -10.47 2.69
CA THR A 6 -25.82 -11.46 3.60
C THR A 6 -25.94 -10.81 4.98
N ASN A 7 -27.15 -10.72 5.51
CA ASN A 7 -27.45 -10.10 6.81
C ASN A 7 -27.00 -8.64 6.96
N GLY A 8 -27.14 -7.82 5.90
CA GLY A 8 -26.76 -6.40 5.93
C GLY A 8 -25.23 -6.14 5.95
N LYS A 9 -24.41 -7.17 5.80
CA LYS A 9 -22.96 -7.02 5.65
C LYS A 9 -22.57 -7.16 4.17
N PHE A 10 -21.76 -6.23 3.68
CA PHE A 10 -21.18 -6.35 2.35
C PHE A 10 -20.00 -7.32 2.39
N VAL A 11 -20.04 -8.32 1.52
CA VAL A 11 -18.96 -9.28 1.33
C VAL A 11 -18.56 -9.24 -0.14
N SER A 12 -17.30 -8.97 -0.41
CA SER A 12 -16.72 -9.07 -1.75
C SER A 12 -16.16 -10.47 -1.96
N LYS A 13 -16.52 -11.12 -3.06
CA LYS A 13 -15.93 -12.41 -3.43
C LYS A 13 -14.84 -12.21 -4.50
N ILE A 14 -13.64 -12.67 -4.23
CA ILE A 14 -12.52 -12.70 -5.17
C ILE A 14 -12.38 -14.12 -5.68
N CYS A 15 -12.47 -14.30 -7.00
CA CYS A 15 -12.26 -15.59 -7.65
C CYS A 15 -10.86 -15.62 -8.27
N ILE A 16 -10.10 -16.67 -8.01
CA ILE A 16 -8.80 -16.95 -8.63
C ILE A 16 -9.07 -17.93 -9.78
N LEU A 17 -8.79 -17.49 -11.01
CA LEU A 17 -9.01 -18.26 -12.22
C LEU A 17 -7.67 -18.73 -12.80
N ASN A 18 -7.68 -19.89 -13.46
CA ASN A 18 -6.62 -20.30 -14.38
C ASN A 18 -6.98 -19.89 -15.80
N PHE A 19 -5.98 -19.57 -16.62
CA PHE A 19 -6.20 -19.24 -18.03
C PHE A 19 -6.83 -20.39 -18.83
N ASP A 20 -6.62 -21.63 -18.41
CA ASP A 20 -7.04 -22.83 -19.11
C ASP A 20 -8.42 -23.36 -18.63
N SER A 21 -9.05 -22.71 -17.66
CA SER A 21 -10.30 -23.21 -17.07
C SER A 21 -11.27 -22.07 -16.75
N ALA A 22 -12.51 -22.20 -17.16
CA ALA A 22 -13.59 -21.30 -16.80
C ALA A 22 -14.01 -21.45 -15.32
N ASN A 23 -13.59 -22.52 -14.65
CA ASN A 23 -13.89 -22.72 -13.24
C ASN A 23 -12.83 -22.08 -12.36
N PRO A 24 -13.22 -21.38 -11.30
CA PRO A 24 -12.26 -20.81 -10.38
C PRO A 24 -11.48 -21.93 -9.64
N ILE A 25 -10.15 -21.72 -9.53
CA ILE A 25 -9.28 -22.58 -8.74
C ILE A 25 -9.65 -22.46 -7.26
N SER A 26 -9.95 -21.24 -6.84
CA SER A 26 -10.39 -20.94 -5.48
C SER A 26 -11.16 -19.62 -5.44
N SER A 27 -11.86 -19.38 -4.35
CA SER A 27 -12.48 -18.10 -4.07
C SER A 27 -12.24 -17.71 -2.60
N VAL A 28 -12.19 -16.39 -2.38
CA VAL A 28 -11.98 -15.80 -1.05
C VAL A 28 -13.05 -14.76 -0.82
N ASP A 29 -13.72 -14.87 0.32
CA ASP A 29 -14.65 -13.85 0.78
C ASP A 29 -13.88 -12.79 1.59
N VAL A 30 -14.08 -11.52 1.23
CA VAL A 30 -13.47 -10.36 1.85
C VAL A 30 -14.56 -9.57 2.54
N GLU A 31 -14.51 -9.54 3.87
CA GLU A 31 -15.48 -8.82 4.68
C GLU A 31 -15.06 -7.35 4.90
N GLY A 32 -16.05 -6.48 5.18
CA GLY A 32 -15.80 -5.07 5.55
C GLY A 32 -15.94 -4.10 4.40
N GLY A 33 -16.66 -4.47 3.36
CA GLY A 33 -17.02 -3.58 2.27
C GLY A 33 -16.50 -4.00 0.90
N PRO A 34 -16.67 -3.14 -0.12
CA PRO A 34 -16.16 -3.41 -1.45
C PRO A 34 -14.63 -3.43 -1.47
N VAL A 35 -14.07 -4.34 -2.26
CA VAL A 35 -12.64 -4.32 -2.58
C VAL A 35 -12.37 -3.14 -3.49
N ILE A 36 -11.60 -2.18 -3.01
CA ILE A 36 -11.27 -0.95 -3.74
C ILE A 36 -9.96 -1.07 -4.53
N THR A 37 -9.08 -1.98 -4.14
CA THR A 37 -7.85 -2.24 -4.89
C THR A 37 -7.34 -3.67 -4.69
N LEU A 38 -6.68 -4.18 -5.73
CA LEU A 38 -5.94 -5.44 -5.74
C LEU A 38 -4.51 -5.15 -6.19
N ASN A 39 -3.54 -5.59 -5.41
CA ASN A 39 -2.12 -5.46 -5.74
C ASN A 39 -1.42 -6.82 -5.63
N SER A 40 -0.40 -7.04 -6.44
CA SER A 40 0.46 -8.19 -6.28
C SER A 40 1.23 -8.09 -4.96
N PHE A 41 1.33 -9.20 -4.27
CA PHE A 41 2.02 -9.32 -3.00
C PHE A 41 3.26 -10.19 -3.19
N HIS A 42 4.32 -9.55 -3.64
CA HIS A 42 5.55 -10.26 -3.98
C HIS A 42 5.26 -11.47 -4.92
N ARG A 43 5.94 -12.61 -4.73
CA ARG A 43 5.62 -13.87 -5.42
C ARG A 43 4.61 -14.73 -4.64
N ALA A 44 4.18 -14.28 -3.47
CA ALA A 44 3.41 -15.07 -2.53
C ALA A 44 1.90 -15.06 -2.79
N GLY A 45 1.38 -14.01 -3.43
CA GLY A 45 -0.06 -13.83 -3.61
C GLY A 45 -0.45 -12.42 -4.02
N PHE A 46 -1.57 -11.97 -3.51
CA PHE A 46 -2.09 -10.64 -3.75
C PHE A 46 -2.66 -10.02 -2.46
N ILE A 47 -2.80 -8.71 -2.50
CA ILE A 47 -3.41 -7.92 -1.42
C ILE A 47 -4.75 -7.45 -1.94
N ALA A 48 -5.82 -7.77 -1.21
CA ALA A 48 -7.12 -7.16 -1.39
C ALA A 48 -7.30 -6.10 -0.31
N ALA A 49 -7.70 -4.91 -0.72
CA ALA A 49 -7.95 -3.83 0.21
C ALA A 49 -9.39 -3.34 0.12
N THR A 50 -10.00 -3.15 1.27
CA THR A 50 -11.24 -2.40 1.47
C THR A 50 -10.89 -1.02 2.03
N GLU A 51 -11.89 -0.26 2.40
CA GLU A 51 -11.71 1.09 2.94
C GLU A 51 -10.76 1.15 4.15
N ASN A 52 -10.82 0.15 5.03
CA ASN A 52 -10.05 0.14 6.28
C ASN A 52 -9.40 -1.20 6.62
N LYS A 53 -9.40 -2.15 5.68
CA LYS A 53 -8.80 -3.47 5.88
C LYS A 53 -7.90 -3.86 4.72
N LEU A 54 -6.86 -4.62 5.03
CA LEU A 54 -5.97 -5.27 4.08
C LEU A 54 -6.01 -6.77 4.31
N TYR A 55 -6.17 -7.54 3.23
CA TYR A 55 -6.13 -8.99 3.22
C TYR A 55 -4.96 -9.45 2.38
N PHE A 56 -4.00 -10.11 3.01
CA PHE A 56 -2.86 -10.73 2.33
C PHE A 56 -3.23 -12.17 2.01
N ILE A 57 -3.44 -12.47 0.74
CA ILE A 57 -4.02 -13.72 0.25
C ILE A 57 -2.99 -14.41 -0.64
N ASN A 58 -2.67 -15.66 -0.37
CA ASN A 58 -1.78 -16.44 -1.23
C ASN A 58 -2.49 -16.94 -2.49
N TRP A 59 -1.71 -17.41 -3.48
CA TRP A 59 -2.26 -17.88 -4.76
C TRP A 59 -3.19 -19.10 -4.64
N SER A 60 -3.17 -19.82 -3.51
CA SER A 60 -4.12 -20.89 -3.24
C SER A 60 -5.48 -20.40 -2.72
N GLY A 61 -5.65 -19.09 -2.55
CA GLY A 61 -6.87 -18.48 -2.04
C GLY A 61 -7.01 -18.50 -0.52
N LYS A 62 -6.00 -18.94 0.21
CA LYS A 62 -6.01 -18.91 1.68
C LYS A 62 -5.63 -17.51 2.14
N ASN A 63 -6.39 -16.94 3.05
CA ASN A 63 -6.03 -15.70 3.71
C ASN A 63 -4.91 -15.98 4.71
N ASN A 64 -3.76 -15.32 4.52
CA ASN A 64 -2.61 -15.47 5.39
C ASN A 64 -2.63 -14.50 6.56
N THR A 65 -3.08 -13.26 6.30
CA THR A 65 -3.07 -12.19 7.31
C THR A 65 -4.14 -11.16 6.97
N GLU A 66 -4.84 -10.72 7.99
CA GLU A 66 -5.76 -9.57 7.93
C GLU A 66 -5.19 -8.44 8.79
N TYR A 67 -5.26 -7.23 8.29
CA TYR A 67 -4.96 -6.02 9.04
C TYR A 67 -6.15 -5.06 8.94
N LYS A 68 -6.60 -4.57 10.09
CA LYS A 68 -7.67 -3.57 10.20
C LYS A 68 -7.12 -2.29 10.80
N ASN A 69 -7.54 -1.15 10.26
CA ASN A 69 -7.26 0.16 10.80
C ASN A 69 -8.57 0.92 11.06
N ASP A 70 -8.52 1.89 11.98
CA ASP A 70 -9.66 2.78 12.26
C ASP A 70 -9.70 3.97 11.30
N TYR A 71 -8.64 4.16 10.51
CA TYR A 71 -8.53 5.20 9.48
C TYR A 71 -8.82 4.62 8.11
N THR A 72 -9.11 5.49 7.13
CA THR A 72 -9.41 5.12 5.75
C THR A 72 -8.14 4.94 4.93
N LEU A 73 -8.03 3.86 4.17
CA LEU A 73 -6.93 3.59 3.26
C LEU A 73 -6.88 4.65 2.15
N SER A 74 -5.75 5.35 2.03
CA SER A 74 -5.52 6.36 1.00
C SER A 74 -4.49 5.95 -0.05
N ARG A 75 -3.47 5.19 0.35
CA ARG A 75 -2.40 4.71 -0.55
C ARG A 75 -1.99 3.29 -0.18
N LEU A 76 -1.62 2.54 -1.19
CA LEU A 76 -1.07 1.19 -1.05
C LEU A 76 0.02 0.98 -2.09
N SER A 77 1.19 0.55 -1.65
CA SER A 77 2.30 0.20 -2.53
C SER A 77 2.95 -1.09 -2.08
N ALA A 78 3.14 -2.01 -3.02
CA ALA A 78 3.89 -3.23 -2.81
C ALA A 78 5.18 -3.19 -3.62
N GLY A 79 6.29 -3.65 -3.03
CA GLY A 79 7.59 -3.63 -3.68
C GLY A 79 8.56 -4.61 -3.05
N THR A 80 9.83 -4.50 -3.43
CA THR A 80 10.88 -5.34 -2.85
C THR A 80 11.06 -5.02 -1.37
N GLY A 81 10.85 -6.03 -0.53
CA GLY A 81 11.01 -5.90 0.93
C GLY A 81 9.73 -5.71 1.72
N GLY A 82 8.56 -5.63 1.05
CA GLY A 82 7.26 -5.61 1.72
C GLY A 82 6.18 -4.80 1.04
N THR A 83 5.22 -4.40 1.83
CA THR A 83 4.09 -3.55 1.44
C THR A 83 3.99 -2.39 2.40
N VAL A 84 3.70 -1.22 1.89
CA VAL A 84 3.40 -0.04 2.68
C VAL A 84 1.99 0.46 2.37
N ALA A 85 1.25 0.80 3.41
CA ALA A 85 -0.08 1.39 3.33
C ALA A 85 -0.11 2.72 4.08
N VAL A 86 -0.91 3.66 3.58
CA VAL A 86 -1.21 4.92 4.26
C VAL A 86 -2.70 4.96 4.54
N PHE A 87 -3.03 5.19 5.78
CA PHE A 87 -4.39 5.39 6.24
C PHE A 87 -4.55 6.83 6.73
N ASN A 88 -5.56 7.52 6.24
CA ASN A 88 -5.89 8.89 6.65
C ASN A 88 -6.99 8.85 7.71
N ARG A 89 -6.90 9.75 8.69
CA ARG A 89 -8.03 10.03 9.56
C ARG A 89 -9.19 10.61 8.73
N GLU A 90 -10.40 10.21 9.04
CA GLU A 90 -11.58 10.77 8.40
C GLU A 90 -11.58 12.30 8.54
N ASN A 91 -11.77 12.99 7.40
CA ASN A 91 -11.76 14.45 7.29
C ASN A 91 -10.44 15.17 7.61
N ASP A 92 -9.33 14.44 7.82
CA ASP A 92 -8.00 15.04 8.01
C ASP A 92 -6.93 14.33 7.19
N ARG A 93 -6.66 14.84 5.99
CA ARG A 93 -5.64 14.30 5.08
C ARG A 93 -4.21 14.51 5.56
N ALA A 94 -3.99 15.35 6.55
CA ALA A 94 -2.69 15.60 7.13
C ALA A 94 -2.40 14.71 8.35
N ASP A 95 -3.41 14.01 8.87
CA ASP A 95 -3.24 13.03 9.95
C ASP A 95 -3.22 11.62 9.36
N ASN A 96 -2.01 11.10 9.18
CA ASN A 96 -1.79 9.82 8.51
C ASN A 96 -1.16 8.80 9.44
N ARG A 97 -1.50 7.53 9.20
CA ARG A 97 -0.85 6.37 9.76
C ARG A 97 -0.19 5.60 8.64
N ILE A 98 1.13 5.50 8.67
CA ILE A 98 1.92 4.72 7.72
C ILE A 98 2.19 3.35 8.34
N VAL A 99 1.87 2.29 7.59
CA VAL A 99 1.96 0.90 8.05
C VAL A 99 2.83 0.11 7.08
N LEU A 100 3.89 -0.49 7.59
CA LEU A 100 4.80 -1.34 6.83
C LEU A 100 4.55 -2.81 7.16
N PHE A 101 4.35 -3.61 6.13
CA PHE A 101 4.25 -5.06 6.20
C PHE A 101 5.46 -5.74 5.56
N GLY A 102 5.83 -6.89 6.08
CA GLY A 102 6.84 -7.75 5.49
C GLY A 102 6.37 -8.42 4.20
N THR A 103 7.29 -9.15 3.56
CA THR A 103 7.00 -9.95 2.36
C THR A 103 6.07 -11.13 2.59
N ASN A 104 5.73 -11.42 3.83
CA ASN A 104 4.77 -12.44 4.28
C ASN A 104 3.44 -11.85 4.76
N GLY A 105 3.22 -10.53 4.62
CA GLY A 105 2.02 -9.83 5.07
C GLY A 105 1.94 -9.53 6.57
N GLN A 106 2.96 -9.89 7.33
CA GLN A 106 2.98 -9.58 8.76
C GLN A 106 3.32 -8.12 9.01
N LEU A 107 2.64 -7.50 9.96
CA LEU A 107 2.92 -6.13 10.41
C LEU A 107 4.36 -6.06 10.92
N LYS A 108 5.15 -5.14 10.33
CA LYS A 108 6.52 -4.83 10.77
C LYS A 108 6.56 -3.58 11.63
N LYS A 109 5.90 -2.53 11.16
CA LYS A 109 5.94 -1.23 11.81
C LYS A 109 4.72 -0.40 11.46
N GLU A 110 4.31 0.41 12.40
CA GLU A 110 3.28 1.43 12.26
C GLU A 110 3.79 2.71 12.92
N PHE A 111 3.56 3.86 12.27
CA PHE A 111 3.94 5.17 12.80
C PHE A 111 3.05 6.28 12.23
N GLU A 112 2.96 7.38 12.97
CA GLU A 112 2.21 8.56 12.55
C GLU A 112 3.05 9.42 11.62
N PHE A 113 2.39 10.02 10.64
CA PHE A 113 2.97 11.02 9.73
C PHE A 113 2.04 12.22 9.66
N LYS A 114 2.57 13.39 9.99
CA LYS A 114 1.85 14.66 9.89
C LYS A 114 2.23 15.36 8.59
N GLY A 115 1.25 15.59 7.74
CA GLY A 115 1.39 16.17 6.40
C GLY A 115 0.64 15.36 5.36
N THR A 116 0.37 15.96 4.22
CA THR A 116 -0.35 15.29 3.12
C THR A 116 0.56 14.30 2.41
N VAL A 117 0.18 13.03 2.35
CA VAL A 117 0.91 12.03 1.56
C VAL A 117 0.44 12.05 0.11
N GLY A 118 1.29 12.55 -0.79
CA GLY A 118 1.04 12.55 -2.24
C GLY A 118 1.16 11.15 -2.83
N ASP A 119 2.29 10.48 -2.58
CA ASP A 119 2.53 9.10 -2.97
C ASP A 119 3.51 8.41 -2.01
N ILE A 120 3.52 7.08 -2.06
CA ILE A 120 4.37 6.26 -1.20
C ILE A 120 4.85 5.03 -1.96
N ALA A 121 6.10 4.64 -1.72
CA ALA A 121 6.70 3.43 -2.30
C ALA A 121 7.55 2.69 -1.26
N VAL A 122 7.77 1.40 -1.48
CA VAL A 122 8.65 0.57 -0.67
C VAL A 122 9.66 -0.15 -1.55
N SER A 123 10.93 -0.11 -1.14
CA SER A 123 12.01 -0.85 -1.81
C SER A 123 13.10 -1.23 -0.82
N GLY A 124 13.51 -2.52 -0.83
CA GLY A 124 14.53 -3.03 0.08
C GLY A 124 14.23 -2.81 1.57
N GLY A 125 12.95 -2.74 1.93
CA GLY A 125 12.50 -2.47 3.29
C GLY A 125 12.56 -0.99 3.70
N HIS A 126 12.91 -0.08 2.79
CA HIS A 126 12.85 1.37 3.01
C HIS A 126 11.55 1.93 2.45
N ILE A 127 11.01 2.94 3.12
CA ILE A 127 9.79 3.64 2.72
C ILE A 127 10.17 4.99 2.14
N TYR A 128 9.66 5.29 0.95
CA TYR A 128 9.81 6.55 0.24
C TYR A 128 8.45 7.23 0.21
N CYS A 129 8.36 8.44 0.73
CA CYS A 129 7.12 9.19 0.84
C CYS A 129 7.29 10.58 0.23
N ILE A 130 6.37 11.01 -0.64
CA ILE A 130 6.26 12.40 -1.08
C ILE A 130 5.19 13.08 -0.22
N SER A 131 5.54 14.23 0.33
CA SER A 131 4.62 15.13 0.98
C SER A 131 4.90 16.55 0.51
N ASP A 132 3.92 17.14 -0.13
CA ASP A 132 4.02 18.49 -0.70
C ASP A 132 5.27 18.69 -1.59
N THR A 133 6.30 19.36 -1.08
CA THR A 133 7.55 19.68 -1.80
C THR A 133 8.75 18.86 -1.30
N GLU A 134 8.53 17.91 -0.42
CA GLU A 134 9.59 17.12 0.20
C GLU A 134 9.43 15.63 -0.07
N VAL A 135 10.55 14.94 -0.17
CA VAL A 135 10.63 13.48 -0.20
C VAL A 135 11.29 13.00 1.09
N PHE A 136 10.67 12.06 1.74
CA PHE A 136 11.12 11.45 2.97
C PHE A 136 11.55 10.01 2.72
N LEU A 137 12.67 9.61 3.30
CA LEU A 137 13.18 8.24 3.33
C LEU A 137 13.15 7.72 4.75
N TYR A 138 12.35 6.68 4.99
CA TYR A 138 12.28 6.01 6.28
C TYR A 138 12.92 4.62 6.21
N GLY A 139 13.50 4.19 7.33
CA GLY A 139 13.94 2.82 7.53
C GLY A 139 12.79 1.85 7.77
N SER A 140 13.10 0.57 7.80
CA SER A 140 12.14 -0.50 8.12
C SER A 140 11.61 -0.43 9.57
N ASP A 141 12.26 0.33 10.42
CA ASP A 141 11.86 0.61 11.81
C ASP A 141 10.97 1.87 11.92
N GLY A 142 10.63 2.51 10.80
CA GLY A 142 9.83 3.72 10.74
C GLY A 142 10.57 5.00 11.13
N LYS A 143 11.89 4.94 11.36
CA LYS A 143 12.68 6.14 11.63
C LYS A 143 12.99 6.89 10.35
N LEU A 144 12.86 8.22 10.40
CA LEU A 144 13.30 9.09 9.32
C LEU A 144 14.83 8.97 9.19
N LEU A 145 15.28 8.55 8.02
CA LEU A 145 16.69 8.45 7.69
C LEU A 145 17.20 9.71 7.00
N ARG A 146 16.43 10.19 6.02
CA ARG A 146 16.80 11.32 5.18
C ARG A 146 15.57 12.04 4.65
N LYS A 147 15.77 13.29 4.25
CA LYS A 147 14.79 14.04 3.47
C LYS A 147 15.48 14.87 2.41
N ALA A 148 14.74 15.24 1.37
CA ALA A 148 15.21 16.10 0.30
C ALA A 148 14.04 16.91 -0.28
N GLU A 149 14.32 18.08 -0.78
CA GLU A 149 13.34 18.88 -1.53
C GLU A 149 13.16 18.30 -2.94
N CYS A 150 11.94 18.29 -3.46
CA CYS A 150 11.62 17.80 -4.80
C CYS A 150 10.91 18.82 -5.69
N GLY A 151 10.75 20.06 -5.22
CA GLY A 151 9.96 21.08 -5.91
C GLY A 151 8.46 20.78 -5.88
N PHE A 152 7.66 21.57 -6.60
CA PHE A 152 6.21 21.46 -6.57
C PHE A 152 5.68 20.32 -7.43
N GLY A 153 4.61 19.67 -6.97
CA GLY A 153 3.75 18.81 -7.78
C GLY A 153 4.26 17.38 -7.98
N GLY A 154 5.02 16.83 -7.05
CA GLY A 154 5.37 15.41 -7.08
C GLY A 154 4.11 14.54 -6.98
N VAL A 155 3.80 13.80 -8.06
CA VAL A 155 2.58 12.95 -8.17
C VAL A 155 2.89 11.50 -7.87
N LYS A 156 4.11 11.04 -8.23
CA LYS A 156 4.57 9.66 -8.04
C LYS A 156 6.02 9.62 -7.60
N ILE A 157 6.34 8.60 -6.80
CA ILE A 157 7.71 8.32 -6.39
C ILE A 157 8.12 6.91 -6.81
N ALA A 158 9.32 6.80 -7.40
CA ALA A 158 9.93 5.53 -7.73
C ALA A 158 11.32 5.42 -7.07
N PRO A 159 11.56 4.43 -6.21
CA PRO A 159 12.88 4.21 -5.63
C PRO A 159 13.94 3.87 -6.68
N LEU A 160 15.08 4.56 -6.63
CA LEU A 160 16.28 4.32 -7.46
C LEU A 160 17.46 3.83 -6.60
N GLY A 161 17.19 2.97 -5.62
CA GLY A 161 18.18 2.52 -4.64
C GLY A 161 18.15 3.38 -3.37
N ARG A 162 19.05 3.12 -2.44
CA ARG A 162 19.02 3.70 -1.08
C ARG A 162 19.32 5.21 -1.00
N THR A 163 19.89 5.77 -2.03
CA THR A 163 20.36 7.16 -2.03
C THR A 163 19.63 8.05 -3.02
N HIS A 164 18.76 7.51 -3.85
CA HIS A 164 18.07 8.25 -4.87
C HIS A 164 16.61 7.79 -5.02
N ALA A 165 15.76 8.72 -5.46
CA ALA A 165 14.42 8.43 -5.94
C ALA A 165 14.17 9.21 -7.24
N ALA A 166 13.33 8.69 -8.12
CA ALA A 166 12.70 9.47 -9.18
C ALA A 166 11.38 10.02 -8.64
N VAL A 167 11.18 11.32 -8.81
CA VAL A 167 9.90 11.99 -8.56
C VAL A 167 9.32 12.36 -9.91
N ILE A 168 8.10 11.91 -10.15
CA ILE A 168 7.36 12.15 -11.37
C ILE A 168 6.37 13.26 -11.08
N THR A 169 6.41 14.30 -11.87
CA THR A 169 5.45 15.39 -11.90
C THR A 169 4.61 15.28 -13.18
N ASP A 170 3.67 16.16 -13.41
CA ASP A 170 2.82 16.14 -14.60
C ASP A 170 3.60 16.26 -15.92
N ASN A 171 4.78 16.87 -15.91
CA ASN A 171 5.52 17.22 -17.11
C ASN A 171 7.02 16.85 -17.11
N ARG A 172 7.54 16.27 -16.01
CA ARG A 172 8.95 15.89 -15.93
C ARG A 172 9.20 14.77 -14.90
N ILE A 173 10.40 14.19 -14.98
CA ILE A 173 10.92 13.22 -14.01
C ILE A 173 12.20 13.82 -13.44
N ASP A 174 12.23 14.05 -12.14
CA ASP A 174 13.38 14.56 -11.42
C ASP A 174 14.06 13.41 -10.64
N LYS A 175 15.37 13.33 -10.74
CA LYS A 175 16.16 12.44 -9.90
C LYS A 175 16.57 13.17 -8.63
N ILE A 176 16.04 12.73 -7.52
CA ILE A 176 16.31 13.29 -6.19
C ILE A 176 17.39 12.47 -5.51
N LYS A 177 18.41 13.14 -4.99
CA LYS A 177 19.46 12.55 -4.15
C LYS A 177 19.16 12.86 -2.69
N PHE A 178 19.16 11.85 -1.86
CA PHE A 178 19.09 12.00 -0.40
C PHE A 178 20.49 12.25 0.15
N GLU A 179 20.65 13.33 0.84
CA GLU A 179 21.90 13.72 1.51
C GLU A 179 21.93 13.26 2.98
#